data_8bf242d0ae0bcdaddc0d2570ae3d9ebb
#
_entry.id   8bf242d0ae0bcdaddc0d2570ae3d9ebb
#
_cell.length_a   1.000
_cell.length_b   1.000
_cell.length_c   1.000
_cell.angle_alpha   90.00
_cell.angle_beta   90.00
_cell.angle_gamma   90.00
#
_symmetry.space_group_name_H-M   'P 1'
#
loop_
_entity.id
_entity.type
_entity.pdbx_description
1 polymer ?
#
loop_
_entity_poly.entity_id
_entity_poly.type
_entity_poly.pdbx_seq_one_letter_code
_entity_poly.pdbx_strand_id
1 'polypeptide(L)'
;VAWRDRRGALRAILTGSACVRPASVYDAISIRIADDLGFPFGMFGGSVASLAILGDPDIALITLTELAEQVRRMSRAAALPVG
;
A
#
# COMPACT_ATOMS: atom_id res chain seq x y z
N VAL A 1 -13.48 5.74 -3.64
CA VAL A 1 -12.59 5.96 -4.79
C VAL A 1 -12.48 4.67 -5.60
N ALA A 2 -12.72 4.78 -6.90
CA ALA A 2 -12.67 3.61 -7.78
C ALA A 2 -11.24 3.09 -7.95
N TRP A 3 -11.12 1.77 -8.15
CA TRP A 3 -9.82 1.13 -8.40
C TRP A 3 -9.10 1.72 -9.62
N ARG A 4 -9.86 2.07 -10.67
CA ARG A 4 -9.32 2.71 -11.86
C ARG A 4 -8.63 4.03 -11.53
N ASP A 5 -9.24 4.83 -10.68
CA ASP A 5 -8.69 6.14 -10.30
C ASP A 5 -7.39 5.97 -9.51
N ARG A 6 -7.34 4.99 -8.62
CA ARG A 6 -6.12 4.69 -7.85
C ARG A 6 -5.00 4.21 -8.75
N ARG A 7 -5.31 3.30 -9.67
CA ARG A 7 -4.31 2.82 -10.63
C ARG A 7 -3.82 3.94 -11.53
N GLY A 8 -4.71 4.81 -11.97
CA GLY A 8 -4.35 5.98 -12.77
C GLY A 8 -3.44 6.94 -12.02
N ALA A 9 -3.74 7.20 -10.74
CA ALA A 9 -2.91 8.04 -9.90
C ALA A 9 -1.51 7.46 -9.71
N LEU A 10 -1.39 6.17 -9.44
CA LEU A 10 -0.09 5.51 -9.30
C LEU A 10 0.68 5.53 -10.61
N ARG A 11 0.02 5.25 -11.71
CA ARG A 11 0.65 5.28 -13.03
C ARG A 11 1.20 6.66 -13.36
N ALA A 12 0.45 7.71 -13.03
CA ALA A 12 0.89 9.09 -13.25
C ALA A 12 2.17 9.41 -12.47
N ILE A 13 2.28 8.89 -11.23
CA ILE A 13 3.50 9.04 -10.43
C ILE A 13 4.67 8.30 -11.07
N LEU A 14 4.45 7.04 -11.48
CA LEU A 14 5.51 6.18 -12.02
C LEU A 14 6.03 6.67 -13.37
N THR A 15 5.18 7.28 -14.19
CA THR A 15 5.57 7.80 -15.50
C THR A 15 6.03 9.26 -15.46
N GLY A 16 5.90 9.92 -14.31
CA GLY A 16 6.36 11.28 -14.13
C GLY A 16 7.87 11.37 -13.98
N SER A 17 8.40 12.58 -14.11
CA SER A 17 9.83 12.85 -13.96
C SER A 17 10.25 13.19 -12.53
N ALA A 18 9.31 13.45 -11.65
CA ALA A 18 9.59 13.82 -10.27
C ALA A 18 9.94 12.57 -9.44
N CYS A 19 10.91 12.73 -8.55
CA CYS A 19 11.23 11.71 -7.57
C CYS A 19 10.32 11.91 -6.36
N VAL A 20 9.50 10.91 -6.03
CA VAL A 20 8.58 10.98 -4.89
C VAL A 20 8.93 9.91 -3.86
N ARG A 21 8.55 10.17 -2.60
CA ARG A 21 8.79 9.23 -1.50
C ARG A 21 7.47 8.57 -1.12
N PRO A 22 7.38 7.25 -1.23
CA PRO A 22 6.21 6.54 -0.69
C PRO A 22 6.34 6.39 0.82
N ALA A 23 5.19 6.25 1.49
CA ALA A 23 5.18 5.83 2.88
C ALA A 23 5.14 4.31 2.94
N SER A 24 5.83 3.73 3.91
CA SER A 24 5.68 2.30 4.19
C SER A 24 4.38 2.10 4.94
N VAL A 25 3.45 1.37 4.35
CA VAL A 25 2.12 1.12 4.90
C VAL A 25 1.88 -0.38 5.00
N TYR A 26 1.09 -0.81 5.97
CA TYR A 26 0.88 -2.24 6.22
C TYR A 26 -0.52 -2.56 6.75
N ASP A 27 -1.30 -1.57 7.15
CA ASP A 27 -2.67 -1.75 7.63
C ASP A 27 -3.49 -0.47 7.45
N ALA A 28 -4.74 -0.52 7.90
CA ALA A 28 -5.67 0.59 7.76
C ALA A 28 -5.20 1.86 8.51
N ILE A 29 -4.59 1.69 9.67
CA ILE A 29 -4.12 2.84 10.46
C ILE A 29 -2.92 3.50 9.79
N SER A 30 -1.94 2.72 9.37
CA SER A 30 -0.73 3.28 8.76
C SER A 30 -1.03 4.01 7.47
N ILE A 31 -1.93 3.49 6.62
CA ILE A 31 -2.27 4.16 5.37
C ILE A 31 -3.09 5.44 5.62
N ARG A 32 -3.93 5.47 6.66
CA ARG A 32 -4.65 6.69 7.01
C ARG A 32 -3.70 7.79 7.49
N ILE A 33 -2.73 7.42 8.30
CA ILE A 33 -1.71 8.37 8.75
C ILE A 33 -0.91 8.90 7.58
N ALA A 34 -0.50 8.01 6.65
CA ALA A 34 0.24 8.42 5.46
C ALA A 34 -0.57 9.38 4.58
N ASP A 35 -1.84 9.10 4.40
CA ASP A 35 -2.74 9.95 3.62
C ASP A 35 -2.89 11.34 4.28
N ASP A 36 -3.09 11.37 5.59
CA ASP A 36 -3.23 12.62 6.35
C ASP A 36 -1.95 13.45 6.32
N LEU A 37 -0.78 12.81 6.26
CA LEU A 37 0.51 13.49 6.17
C LEU A 37 0.86 13.95 4.75
N GLY A 38 0.07 13.60 3.76
CA GLY A 38 0.25 14.06 2.39
C GLY A 38 1.20 13.25 1.53
N PHE A 39 1.49 11.99 1.89
CA PHE A 39 2.30 11.13 1.02
C PHE A 39 1.57 10.84 -0.30
N PRO A 40 2.30 10.78 -1.44
CA PRO A 40 1.67 10.59 -2.75
C PRO A 40 1.17 9.18 -2.97
N PHE A 41 1.79 8.17 -2.35
CA PHE A 41 1.34 6.78 -2.41
C PHE A 41 1.96 5.97 -1.27
N GLY A 42 1.40 4.78 -1.04
CA GLY A 42 1.90 3.85 -0.04
C GLY A 42 2.61 2.67 -0.68
N MET A 43 3.70 2.22 -0.06
CA MET A 43 4.43 1.02 -0.47
C MET A 43 4.16 -0.09 0.54
N PHE A 44 3.57 -1.19 0.08
CA PHE A 44 3.31 -2.36 0.90
C PHE A 44 4.30 -3.46 0.55
N GLY A 45 5.41 -3.49 1.26
CA GLY A 45 6.49 -4.45 1.01
C GLY A 45 6.18 -5.84 1.52
N GLY A 46 6.77 -6.86 0.89
CA GLY A 46 6.57 -8.26 1.25
C GLY A 46 7.01 -8.59 2.66
N SER A 47 8.15 -8.07 3.10
CA SER A 47 8.66 -8.28 4.47
C SER A 47 7.70 -7.72 5.51
N VAL A 48 7.19 -6.51 5.27
CA VAL A 48 6.24 -5.86 6.18
C VAL A 48 4.92 -6.62 6.18
N ALA A 49 4.46 -7.08 5.01
CA ALA A 49 3.24 -7.87 4.90
C ALA A 49 3.34 -9.17 5.71
N SER A 50 4.46 -9.87 5.60
CA SER A 50 4.68 -11.10 6.35
C SER A 50 4.66 -10.88 7.85
N LEU A 51 5.31 -9.83 8.33
CA LEU A 51 5.31 -9.50 9.75
C LEU A 51 3.94 -9.04 10.24
N ALA A 52 3.25 -8.20 9.46
CA ALA A 52 1.97 -7.62 9.86
C ALA A 52 0.82 -8.63 9.84
N ILE A 53 0.80 -9.55 8.88
CA ILE A 53 -0.29 -10.51 8.69
C ILE A 53 -0.01 -11.81 9.42
N LEU A 54 1.19 -12.36 9.25
CA LEU A 54 1.54 -13.69 9.78
C LEU A 54 2.34 -13.62 11.08
N GLY A 55 3.00 -12.49 11.35
CA GLY A 55 3.94 -12.40 12.47
C GLY A 55 5.23 -13.18 12.23
N ASP A 56 5.53 -13.53 10.99
CA ASP A 56 6.68 -14.34 10.60
C ASP A 56 7.59 -13.58 9.64
N PRO A 57 8.87 -13.99 9.53
CA PRO A 57 9.78 -13.36 8.58
C PRO A 57 9.39 -13.64 7.13
N ASP A 58 9.96 -12.87 6.21
CA ASP A 58 9.66 -12.93 4.79
C ASP A 58 10.35 -14.13 4.14
N ILE A 59 9.73 -15.30 4.26
CA ILE A 59 10.21 -16.54 3.67
C ILE A 59 9.15 -17.20 2.79
N ALA A 60 8.37 -16.37 2.09
CA ALA A 60 7.34 -16.78 1.14
C ALA A 60 6.19 -17.59 1.76
N LEU A 61 5.85 -17.31 3.02
CA LEU A 61 4.74 -17.98 3.72
C LEU A 61 3.40 -17.31 3.49
N ILE A 62 3.40 -16.03 3.12
CA ILE A 62 2.17 -15.29 2.88
C ILE A 62 1.55 -15.69 1.54
N THR A 63 0.24 -15.93 1.52
CA THR A 63 -0.47 -16.26 0.29
C THR A 63 -0.87 -14.99 -0.46
N LEU A 64 -1.10 -15.13 -1.77
CA LEU A 64 -1.63 -14.03 -2.57
C LEU A 64 -2.99 -13.56 -2.07
N THR A 65 -3.83 -14.48 -1.60
CA THR A 65 -5.13 -14.15 -1.02
C THR A 65 -4.99 -13.29 0.22
N GLU A 66 -4.07 -13.63 1.12
CA GLU A 66 -3.81 -12.85 2.33
C GLU A 66 -3.31 -11.44 1.99
N LEU A 67 -2.40 -11.34 1.03
CA LEU A 67 -1.89 -10.05 0.56
C LEU A 67 -3.01 -9.21 -0.04
N ALA A 68 -3.83 -9.78 -0.91
CA ALA A 68 -4.95 -9.08 -1.55
C ALA A 68 -5.98 -8.60 -0.53
N GLU A 69 -6.30 -9.41 0.49
CA GLU A 69 -7.23 -9.02 1.54
C GLU A 69 -6.70 -7.83 2.34
N GLN A 70 -5.42 -7.81 2.65
CA GLN A 70 -4.82 -6.70 3.39
C GLN A 70 -4.83 -5.41 2.55
N VAL A 71 -4.50 -5.50 1.27
CA VAL A 71 -4.59 -4.36 0.36
C VAL A 71 -6.02 -3.83 0.27
N ARG A 72 -7.00 -4.71 0.25
CA ARG A 72 -8.41 -4.33 0.23
C ARG A 72 -8.79 -3.54 1.48
N ARG A 73 -8.35 -3.99 2.66
CA ARG A 73 -8.62 -3.28 3.92
C ARG A 73 -7.98 -1.90 3.93
N MET A 74 -6.73 -1.81 3.51
CA MET A 74 -6.04 -0.52 3.42
C MET A 74 -6.73 0.42 2.44
N SER A 75 -7.16 -0.10 1.30
CA SER A 75 -7.80 0.69 0.26
C SER A 75 -9.17 1.23 0.68
N ARG A 76 -9.86 0.55 1.60
CA ARG A 76 -11.09 1.08 2.17
C ARG A 76 -10.85 2.20 3.17
N ALA A 77 -9.69 2.20 3.82
CA ALA A 77 -9.38 3.16 4.87
C ALA A 77 -8.94 4.52 4.34
N ALA A 78 -8.35 4.57 3.16
CA ALA A 78 -7.84 5.81 2.57
C ALA A 78 -7.88 5.74 1.04
N ALA A 79 -7.83 6.90 0.40
CA ALA A 79 -7.83 7.02 -1.06
C ALA A 79 -6.42 6.87 -1.67
N LEU A 80 -5.39 6.78 -0.85
CA LEU A 80 -4.00 6.74 -1.28
C LEU A 80 -3.74 5.51 -2.18
N PRO A 81 -3.06 5.66 -3.33
CA PRO A 81 -2.66 4.50 -4.13
C PRO A 81 -1.64 3.65 -3.37
N VAL A 82 -1.68 2.34 -3.60
CA VAL A 82 -0.75 1.38 -2.97
C VAL A 82 0.00 0.65 -4.07
N GLY A 83 1.29 0.61 -3.90
CA GLY A 83 2.16 -0.11 -4.82
C GLY A 83 2.93 -1.25 -4.17
#